data_8560e93d63f962119631d2bed64ca555
#
_entry.id   8560e93d63f962119631d2bed64ca555
#
_cell.length_a   1.000
_cell.length_b   1.000
_cell.length_c   1.000
_cell.angle_alpha   90.00
_cell.angle_beta   90.00
_cell.angle_gamma   90.00
#
_symmetry.space_group_name_H-M   'P 1'
#
loop_
_entity.id
_entity.type
_entity.pdbx_description
1 polymer ?
#
loop_
_entity_poly.entity_id
_entity_poly.type
_entity_poly.pdbx_seq_one_letter_code
_entity_poly.pdbx_strand_id
1 'polypeptide(L)'
;DHYTILRDGVFVGAGAINEITEERMVSMMVGRAITQTFPKIDCEKGETVLEVKNLCHPTEFAHISFSLRKGEILGFYGLVGAGRTELMQALSGVTRPSSGEIILNGQPRRFRQPADAIKAGIVCVPEERQKQGAIIALPIAQNISLPQLSRLNPNGVLHDDREWKLADE
;
A
#
# COMPACT_ATOMS: atom_id res chain seq x y z
N ASP A 1 -15.96 -22.82 27.42
CA ASP A 1 -15.77 -22.37 26.03
C ASP A 1 -14.65 -23.17 25.37
N HIS A 2 -14.77 -23.37 24.03
CA HIS A 2 -13.80 -24.11 23.22
C HIS A 2 -13.36 -23.26 22.03
N TYR A 3 -12.16 -23.53 21.53
CA TYR A 3 -11.65 -22.95 20.29
C TYR A 3 -11.56 -24.01 19.19
N THR A 4 -11.67 -23.58 17.96
CA THR A 4 -11.35 -24.36 16.76
C THR A 4 -10.56 -23.46 15.80
N ILE A 5 -9.43 -23.94 15.33
CA ILE A 5 -8.54 -23.21 14.43
C ILE A 5 -8.54 -23.85 13.07
N LEU A 6 -8.81 -23.03 12.06
CA LEU A 6 -8.68 -23.36 10.64
C LEU A 6 -7.59 -22.49 10.01
N ARG A 7 -6.84 -23.08 9.09
CA ARG A 7 -5.87 -22.36 8.24
C ARG A 7 -6.04 -22.81 6.82
N ASP A 8 -6.27 -21.85 5.92
CA ASP A 8 -6.53 -22.12 4.48
C ASP A 8 -7.62 -23.18 4.26
N GLY A 9 -8.67 -23.15 5.09
CA GLY A 9 -9.78 -24.10 5.05
C GLY A 9 -9.50 -25.48 5.66
N VAL A 10 -8.29 -25.72 6.17
CA VAL A 10 -7.86 -26.99 6.78
C VAL A 10 -7.90 -26.88 8.30
N PHE A 11 -8.42 -27.93 8.96
CA PHE A 11 -8.42 -28.03 10.41
C PHE A 11 -6.98 -28.14 10.95
N VAL A 12 -6.63 -27.28 11.92
CA VAL A 12 -5.31 -27.24 12.56
C VAL A 12 -5.34 -27.74 14.00
N GLY A 13 -6.42 -27.45 14.72
CA GLY A 13 -6.58 -27.88 16.09
C GLY A 13 -7.83 -27.34 16.76
N ALA A 14 -8.21 -27.96 17.86
CA ALA A 14 -9.30 -27.52 18.74
C ALA A 14 -8.99 -27.92 20.18
N GLY A 15 -9.61 -27.25 21.16
CA GLY A 15 -9.42 -27.52 22.58
C GLY A 15 -10.21 -26.58 23.47
N ALA A 16 -9.99 -26.66 24.77
CA ALA A 16 -10.58 -25.74 25.72
C ALA A 16 -9.83 -24.40 25.69
N ILE A 17 -10.56 -23.27 25.76
CA ILE A 17 -9.98 -21.92 25.67
C ILE A 17 -8.98 -21.60 26.79
N ASN A 18 -9.12 -22.24 27.94
CA ASN A 18 -8.23 -22.09 29.08
C ASN A 18 -6.90 -22.87 28.97
N GLU A 19 -6.76 -23.71 27.94
CA GLU A 19 -5.55 -24.53 27.70
C GLU A 19 -4.63 -23.94 26.62
N ILE A 20 -4.98 -22.79 26.06
CA ILE A 20 -4.23 -22.17 24.98
C ILE A 20 -3.99 -20.69 25.26
N THR A 21 -2.79 -20.19 24.90
CA THR A 21 -2.48 -18.76 24.93
C THR A 21 -2.83 -18.11 23.59
N GLU A 22 -3.03 -16.78 23.61
CA GLU A 22 -3.30 -15.99 22.41
C GLU A 22 -2.18 -16.13 21.38
N GLU A 23 -0.91 -16.09 21.81
CA GLU A 23 0.26 -16.24 20.94
C GLU A 23 0.26 -17.61 20.25
N ARG A 24 -0.12 -18.66 21.01
CA ARG A 24 -0.20 -20.00 20.45
C ARG A 24 -1.31 -20.13 19.44
N MET A 25 -2.47 -19.51 19.71
CA MET A 25 -3.61 -19.44 18.79
C MET A 25 -3.22 -18.77 17.48
N VAL A 26 -2.61 -17.58 17.57
CA VAL A 26 -2.11 -16.82 16.40
C VAL A 26 -1.05 -17.63 15.63
N SER A 27 -0.10 -18.26 16.34
CA SER A 27 0.91 -19.11 15.69
C SER A 27 0.29 -20.27 14.89
N MET A 28 -0.77 -20.90 15.42
CA MET A 28 -1.46 -21.99 14.74
C MET A 28 -2.24 -21.48 13.50
N MET A 29 -2.82 -20.28 13.58
CA MET A 29 -3.52 -19.66 12.44
C MET A 29 -2.57 -19.25 11.32
N VAL A 30 -1.42 -18.68 11.66
CA VAL A 30 -0.43 -18.17 10.69
C VAL A 30 0.54 -19.26 10.22
N GLY A 31 0.74 -20.33 11.01
CA GLY A 31 1.63 -21.45 10.68
C GLY A 31 3.11 -21.22 10.97
N ARG A 32 3.46 -20.11 11.60
CA ARG A 32 4.83 -19.78 12.06
C ARG A 32 4.78 -19.05 13.40
N ALA A 33 5.84 -19.17 14.19
CA ALA A 33 5.97 -18.37 15.40
C ALA A 33 6.17 -16.89 15.00
N ILE A 34 5.32 -16.03 15.53
CA ILE A 34 5.46 -14.58 15.37
C ILE A 34 6.33 -14.10 16.53
N THR A 35 7.63 -14.01 16.32
CA THR A 35 8.61 -13.59 17.35
C THR A 35 8.65 -12.08 17.54
N GLN A 36 8.25 -11.30 16.49
CA GLN A 36 8.09 -9.86 16.55
C GLN A 36 6.90 -9.45 15.71
N THR A 37 5.86 -8.97 16.35
CA THR A 37 4.65 -8.48 15.65
C THR A 37 4.91 -7.16 14.93
N PHE A 38 5.70 -6.27 15.54
CA PHE A 38 6.06 -4.97 14.99
C PHE A 38 7.48 -4.59 15.43
N PRO A 39 8.51 -4.83 14.59
CA PRO A 39 9.85 -4.35 14.91
C PRO A 39 9.82 -2.81 14.93
N LYS A 40 10.06 -2.23 16.10
CA LYS A 40 10.18 -0.79 16.24
C LYS A 40 11.56 -0.36 15.79
N ILE A 41 11.62 0.34 14.67
CA ILE A 41 12.84 0.98 14.18
C ILE A 41 12.72 2.46 14.52
N ASP A 42 13.62 2.96 15.34
CA ASP A 42 13.70 4.39 15.62
C ASP A 42 14.37 5.07 14.41
N CYS A 43 13.56 5.76 13.62
CA CYS A 43 14.04 6.61 12.52
C CYS A 43 13.95 8.07 12.93
N GLU A 44 15.05 8.80 12.77
CA GLU A 44 15.02 10.26 12.89
C GLU A 44 14.14 10.83 11.78
N LYS A 45 13.15 11.63 12.18
CA LYS A 45 12.27 12.31 11.23
C LYS A 45 13.00 13.50 10.64
N GLY A 46 13.15 13.48 9.33
CA GLY A 46 13.79 14.56 8.57
C GLY A 46 12.83 15.70 8.24
N GLU A 47 13.15 16.40 7.16
CA GLU A 47 12.36 17.49 6.59
C GLU A 47 10.98 17.03 6.10
N THR A 48 10.04 17.96 5.95
CA THR A 48 8.72 17.70 5.39
C THR A 48 8.85 17.40 3.89
N VAL A 49 8.43 16.21 3.48
CA VAL A 49 8.48 15.76 2.08
C VAL A 49 7.13 15.90 1.38
N LEU A 50 6.03 15.76 2.12
CA LEU A 50 4.67 15.95 1.60
C LEU A 50 3.88 16.85 2.55
N GLU A 51 3.22 17.86 1.99
CA GLU A 51 2.27 18.70 2.69
C GLU A 51 0.97 18.75 1.89
N VAL A 52 -0.13 18.48 2.55
CA VAL A 52 -1.48 18.57 1.98
C VAL A 52 -2.22 19.68 2.70
N LYS A 53 -2.77 20.62 1.94
CA LYS A 53 -3.46 21.80 2.47
C LYS A 53 -4.89 21.86 1.97
N ASN A 54 -5.82 21.74 2.90
CA ASN A 54 -7.24 21.95 2.68
C ASN A 54 -7.78 21.21 1.43
N LEU A 55 -7.30 19.96 1.24
CA LEU A 55 -7.66 19.15 0.09
C LEU A 55 -9.11 18.70 0.20
N CYS A 56 -9.87 18.86 -0.90
CA CYS A 56 -11.25 18.44 -1.01
C CYS A 56 -11.45 17.57 -2.25
N HIS A 57 -12.35 16.61 -2.15
CA HIS A 57 -12.88 15.84 -3.27
C HIS A 57 -14.37 16.19 -3.45
N PRO A 58 -14.94 16.10 -4.66
CA PRO A 58 -16.33 16.50 -4.88
C PRO A 58 -17.35 15.79 -3.97
N THR A 59 -17.10 14.52 -3.60
CA THR A 59 -18.06 13.67 -2.89
C THR A 59 -17.49 12.94 -1.68
N GLU A 60 -16.17 12.70 -1.62
CA GLU A 60 -15.63 11.68 -0.73
C GLU A 60 -14.98 12.22 0.56
N PHE A 61 -14.35 13.40 0.46
CA PHE A 61 -13.72 14.03 1.62
C PHE A 61 -13.63 15.56 1.45
N ALA A 62 -13.51 16.28 2.55
CA ALA A 62 -13.39 17.73 2.57
C ALA A 62 -12.36 18.20 3.61
N HIS A 63 -11.65 19.29 3.26
CA HIS A 63 -10.78 20.05 4.15
C HIS A 63 -9.67 19.24 4.83
N ILE A 64 -9.09 18.26 4.12
CA ILE A 64 -8.01 17.44 4.65
C ILE A 64 -6.69 18.19 4.60
N SER A 65 -6.00 18.25 5.75
CA SER A 65 -4.67 18.86 5.86
C SER A 65 -3.78 17.99 6.74
N PHE A 66 -2.56 17.71 6.29
CA PHE A 66 -1.54 17.00 7.04
C PHE A 66 -0.17 17.21 6.41
N SER A 67 0.87 16.80 7.13
CA SER A 67 2.23 16.76 6.63
C SER A 67 2.88 15.41 6.90
N LEU A 68 3.82 15.00 6.04
CA LEU A 68 4.63 13.80 6.17
C LEU A 68 6.09 14.19 6.07
N ARG A 69 6.91 13.69 7.01
CA ARG A 69 8.35 13.91 7.03
C ARG A 69 9.11 12.74 6.43
N LYS A 70 10.31 12.99 6.00
CA LYS A 70 11.23 11.94 5.55
C LYS A 70 11.48 10.94 6.69
N GLY A 71 11.37 9.63 6.38
CA GLY A 71 11.51 8.54 7.36
C GLY A 71 10.30 8.36 8.29
N GLU A 72 9.22 9.12 8.11
CA GLU A 72 8.01 9.00 8.93
C GLU A 72 7.02 8.01 8.33
N ILE A 73 6.39 7.22 9.20
CA ILE A 73 5.20 6.43 8.89
C ILE A 73 4.01 7.15 9.49
N LEU A 74 3.15 7.72 8.63
CA LEU A 74 1.92 8.38 9.03
C LEU A 74 0.73 7.43 8.88
N GLY A 75 0.06 7.10 9.99
CA GLY A 75 -1.11 6.25 9.99
C GLY A 75 -2.40 7.04 9.85
N PHE A 76 -3.31 6.55 9.01
CA PHE A 76 -4.69 7.06 8.90
C PHE A 76 -5.65 6.03 9.49
N TYR A 77 -6.42 6.43 10.48
CA TYR A 77 -7.44 5.61 11.11
C TYR A 77 -8.84 6.20 10.89
N GLY A 78 -9.85 5.34 10.79
CA GLY A 78 -11.25 5.76 10.63
C GLY A 78 -12.16 4.58 10.30
N LEU A 79 -13.46 4.81 10.38
CA LEU A 79 -14.48 3.83 10.04
C LEU A 79 -14.47 3.51 8.54
N VAL A 80 -15.12 2.41 8.16
CA VAL A 80 -15.39 2.09 6.75
C VAL A 80 -16.19 3.23 6.13
N GLY A 81 -15.78 3.69 4.94
CA GLY A 81 -16.39 4.84 4.27
C GLY A 81 -15.91 6.23 4.76
N ALA A 82 -14.84 6.29 5.58
CA ALA A 82 -14.27 7.58 6.04
C ALA A 82 -13.41 8.32 4.99
N GLY A 83 -13.38 7.88 3.74
CA GLY A 83 -12.68 8.57 2.65
C GLY A 83 -11.16 8.34 2.61
N ARG A 84 -10.61 7.37 3.37
CA ARG A 84 -9.16 7.10 3.43
C ARG A 84 -8.60 6.61 2.10
N THR A 85 -9.26 5.66 1.48
CA THR A 85 -8.87 5.10 0.18
C THR A 85 -8.95 6.17 -0.89
N GLU A 86 -10.01 6.96 -0.89
CA GLU A 86 -10.27 8.05 -1.82
C GLU A 86 -9.22 9.17 -1.70
N LEU A 87 -8.77 9.47 -0.46
CA LEU A 87 -7.67 10.39 -0.23
C LEU A 87 -6.36 9.87 -0.84
N MET A 88 -6.02 8.60 -0.64
CA MET A 88 -4.83 7.98 -1.24
C MET A 88 -4.91 7.95 -2.77
N GLN A 89 -6.08 7.69 -3.32
CA GLN A 89 -6.33 7.74 -4.76
C GLN A 89 -6.16 9.17 -5.32
N ALA A 90 -6.62 10.20 -4.59
CA ALA A 90 -6.42 11.58 -5.00
C ALA A 90 -4.94 12.00 -4.96
N LEU A 91 -4.20 11.58 -3.93
CA LEU A 91 -2.75 11.84 -3.82
C LEU A 91 -1.94 11.13 -4.89
N SER A 92 -2.39 9.98 -5.35
CA SER A 92 -1.73 9.20 -6.40
C SER A 92 -2.21 9.52 -7.82
N GLY A 93 -3.13 10.48 -7.98
CA GLY A 93 -3.63 10.91 -9.30
C GLY A 93 -4.62 9.94 -9.96
N VAL A 94 -5.18 8.99 -9.21
CA VAL A 94 -6.28 8.11 -9.67
C VAL A 94 -7.57 8.91 -9.77
N THR A 95 -7.85 9.74 -8.76
CA THR A 95 -8.96 10.70 -8.77
C THR A 95 -8.42 12.13 -8.71
N ARG A 96 -9.28 13.10 -8.96
CA ARG A 96 -8.90 14.53 -8.98
C ARG A 96 -9.54 15.26 -7.82
N PRO A 97 -8.75 15.90 -6.94
CA PRO A 97 -9.29 16.79 -5.93
C PRO A 97 -9.96 18.01 -6.61
N SER A 98 -11.02 18.51 -5.99
CA SER A 98 -11.75 19.69 -6.45
C SER A 98 -11.07 20.99 -6.03
N SER A 99 -10.42 20.99 -4.85
CA SER A 99 -9.69 22.16 -4.32
C SER A 99 -8.61 21.73 -3.35
N GLY A 100 -7.81 22.68 -2.90
CA GLY A 100 -6.67 22.47 -2.00
C GLY A 100 -5.37 22.27 -2.76
N GLU A 101 -4.31 22.01 -2.02
CA GLU A 101 -2.95 21.92 -2.55
C GLU A 101 -2.24 20.66 -2.07
N ILE A 102 -1.46 20.06 -2.97
CA ILE A 102 -0.49 19.01 -2.68
C ILE A 102 0.89 19.61 -2.94
N ILE A 103 1.74 19.65 -1.92
CA ILE A 103 3.11 20.17 -2.00
C ILE A 103 4.05 19.00 -1.74
N LEU A 104 4.89 18.68 -2.72
CA LEU A 104 5.86 17.60 -2.65
C LEU A 104 7.26 18.17 -2.77
N ASN A 105 8.10 17.92 -1.75
CA ASN A 105 9.46 18.49 -1.63
C ASN A 105 9.47 20.02 -1.84
N GLY A 106 8.54 20.73 -1.18
CA GLY A 106 8.40 22.18 -1.27
C GLY A 106 7.81 22.71 -2.59
N GLN A 107 7.44 21.85 -3.53
CA GLN A 107 6.90 22.24 -4.83
C GLN A 107 5.42 21.87 -4.95
N PRO A 108 4.53 22.81 -5.31
CA PRO A 108 3.14 22.49 -5.61
C PRO A 108 3.05 21.47 -6.74
N ARG A 109 2.22 20.46 -6.57
CA ARG A 109 2.02 19.38 -7.56
C ARG A 109 0.54 19.18 -7.84
N ARG A 110 0.25 18.83 -9.08
CA ARG A 110 -1.08 18.43 -9.49
C ARG A 110 -0.95 17.23 -10.42
N PHE A 111 -1.39 16.09 -9.93
CA PHE A 111 -1.34 14.85 -10.69
C PHE A 111 -2.63 14.68 -11.50
N ARG A 112 -2.50 14.43 -12.79
CA ARG A 112 -3.64 14.21 -13.70
C ARG A 112 -3.93 12.75 -13.92
N GLN A 113 -2.92 11.91 -13.66
CA GLN A 113 -2.93 10.46 -13.81
C GLN A 113 -1.88 9.83 -12.90
N PRO A 114 -1.98 8.52 -12.57
CA PRO A 114 -1.03 7.85 -11.69
C PRO A 114 0.43 7.92 -12.16
N ALA A 115 0.65 7.89 -13.48
CA ALA A 115 2.00 8.01 -14.03
C ALA A 115 2.72 9.33 -13.65
N ASP A 116 1.98 10.41 -13.46
CA ASP A 116 2.55 11.70 -13.02
C ASP A 116 3.01 11.62 -11.56
N ALA A 117 2.20 10.99 -10.71
CA ALA A 117 2.51 10.77 -9.30
C ALA A 117 3.72 9.84 -9.12
N ILE A 118 3.76 8.73 -9.87
CA ILE A 118 4.88 7.77 -9.86
C ILE A 118 6.19 8.47 -10.26
N LYS A 119 6.19 9.27 -11.32
CA LYS A 119 7.36 10.05 -11.76
C LYS A 119 7.83 11.06 -10.69
N ALA A 120 6.91 11.54 -9.86
CA ALA A 120 7.21 12.44 -8.77
C ALA A 120 7.63 11.70 -7.47
N GLY A 121 7.53 10.36 -7.43
CA GLY A 121 7.92 9.52 -6.29
C GLY A 121 6.76 9.13 -5.36
N ILE A 122 5.51 9.32 -5.78
CA ILE A 122 4.32 8.86 -5.03
C ILE A 122 3.78 7.60 -5.68
N VAL A 123 3.73 6.50 -4.93
CA VAL A 123 3.17 5.22 -5.36
C VAL A 123 2.03 4.82 -4.43
N CYS A 124 0.93 4.36 -4.98
CA CYS A 124 -0.19 3.82 -4.23
C CYS A 124 -0.24 2.30 -4.38
N VAL A 125 -0.26 1.60 -3.24
CA VAL A 125 -0.53 0.16 -3.20
C VAL A 125 -2.01 -0.01 -2.88
N PRO A 126 -2.82 -0.54 -3.80
CA PRO A 126 -4.26 -0.66 -3.61
C PRO A 126 -4.63 -1.74 -2.60
N GLU A 127 -5.77 -1.57 -1.95
CA GLU A 127 -6.33 -2.55 -1.00
C GLU A 127 -6.74 -3.84 -1.72
N GLU A 128 -7.46 -3.73 -2.84
CA GLU A 128 -7.90 -4.87 -3.65
C GLU A 128 -6.83 -5.29 -4.66
N ARG A 129 -5.94 -6.18 -4.24
CA ARG A 129 -4.83 -6.70 -5.06
C ARG A 129 -5.29 -7.30 -6.38
N GLN A 130 -6.36 -8.10 -6.37
CA GLN A 130 -6.83 -8.84 -7.54
C GLN A 130 -7.48 -7.96 -8.60
N LYS A 131 -8.16 -6.88 -8.20
CA LYS A 131 -8.86 -5.98 -9.14
C LYS A 131 -8.04 -4.77 -9.56
N GLN A 132 -7.12 -4.32 -8.70
CA GLN A 132 -6.43 -3.03 -8.86
C GLN A 132 -4.91 -3.15 -8.83
N GLY A 133 -4.36 -4.20 -8.23
CA GLY A 133 -2.93 -4.32 -7.96
C GLY A 133 -2.20 -5.29 -8.88
N ALA A 134 -2.90 -6.20 -9.58
CA ALA A 134 -2.28 -7.18 -10.45
C ALA A 134 -3.18 -7.54 -11.64
N ILE A 135 -2.57 -7.88 -12.76
CA ILE A 135 -3.25 -8.48 -13.91
C ILE A 135 -3.17 -10.00 -13.72
N ILE A 136 -4.24 -10.62 -13.22
CA ILE A 136 -4.27 -12.03 -12.81
C ILE A 136 -3.93 -12.99 -13.98
N ALA A 137 -4.24 -12.59 -15.20
CA ALA A 137 -3.95 -13.38 -16.41
C ALA A 137 -2.47 -13.39 -16.80
N LEU A 138 -1.65 -12.49 -16.22
CA LEU A 138 -0.22 -12.39 -16.51
C LEU A 138 0.62 -13.15 -15.47
N PRO A 139 1.77 -13.71 -15.88
CA PRO A 139 2.77 -14.26 -14.97
C PRO A 139 3.23 -13.24 -13.93
N ILE A 140 3.74 -13.71 -12.78
CA ILE A 140 4.25 -12.86 -11.70
C ILE A 140 5.37 -11.93 -12.22
N ALA A 141 6.31 -12.45 -12.99
CA ALA A 141 7.40 -11.67 -13.57
C ALA A 141 6.90 -10.48 -14.39
N GLN A 142 5.88 -10.68 -15.22
CA GLN A 142 5.29 -9.62 -16.01
C GLN A 142 4.53 -8.60 -15.15
N ASN A 143 3.86 -9.02 -14.08
CA ASN A 143 3.26 -8.09 -13.13
C ASN A 143 4.31 -7.22 -12.40
N ILE A 144 5.47 -7.78 -12.07
CA ILE A 144 6.59 -7.05 -11.45
C ILE A 144 7.19 -6.04 -12.43
N SER A 145 7.38 -6.44 -13.70
CA SER A 145 8.00 -5.60 -14.73
C SER A 145 7.08 -4.50 -15.27
N LEU A 146 5.76 -4.70 -15.21
CA LEU A 146 4.75 -3.82 -15.83
C LEU A 146 4.94 -2.32 -15.51
N PRO A 147 5.17 -1.88 -14.26
CA PRO A 147 5.39 -0.47 -13.95
C PRO A 147 6.69 0.11 -14.53
N GLN A 148 7.62 -0.73 -14.92
CA GLN A 148 8.95 -0.35 -15.40
C GLN A 148 9.19 -0.70 -16.89
N LEU A 149 8.15 -1.13 -17.62
CA LEU A 149 8.29 -1.57 -19.02
C LEU A 149 8.99 -0.56 -19.91
N SER A 150 8.69 0.72 -19.80
CA SER A 150 9.34 1.77 -20.58
C SER A 150 10.83 1.94 -20.26
N ARG A 151 11.24 1.63 -19.03
CA ARG A 151 12.64 1.65 -18.59
C ARG A 151 13.40 0.42 -19.08
N LEU A 152 12.75 -0.75 -18.97
CA LEU A 152 13.33 -2.03 -19.41
C LEU A 152 13.44 -2.10 -20.93
N ASN A 153 12.51 -1.48 -21.65
CA ASN A 153 12.34 -1.60 -23.08
C ASN A 153 12.23 -0.22 -23.75
N PRO A 154 13.30 0.59 -23.74
CA PRO A 154 13.26 1.97 -24.24
C PRO A 154 12.92 2.08 -25.73
N ASN A 155 13.14 1.02 -26.50
CA ASN A 155 12.84 0.97 -27.94
C ASN A 155 11.45 0.39 -28.22
N GLY A 156 10.62 0.12 -27.19
CA GLY A 156 9.29 -0.45 -27.33
C GLY A 156 9.23 -1.95 -27.68
N VAL A 157 10.39 -2.63 -27.72
CA VAL A 157 10.47 -4.07 -27.94
C VAL A 157 10.62 -4.76 -26.60
N LEU A 158 9.71 -5.68 -26.27
CA LEU A 158 9.74 -6.45 -25.03
C LEU A 158 10.88 -7.50 -25.11
N HIS A 159 11.57 -7.65 -24.00
CA HIS A 159 12.65 -8.61 -23.81
C HIS A 159 12.38 -9.42 -22.54
N ASP A 160 11.93 -10.64 -22.71
CA ASP A 160 11.55 -11.54 -21.60
C ASP A 160 12.70 -11.77 -20.62
N ASP A 161 13.93 -11.89 -21.09
CA ASP A 161 15.12 -12.06 -20.28
C ASP A 161 15.35 -10.90 -19.29
N ARG A 162 15.04 -9.67 -19.70
CA ARG A 162 15.14 -8.48 -18.83
C ARG A 162 14.03 -8.44 -17.78
N GLU A 163 12.83 -8.87 -18.14
CA GLU A 163 11.70 -8.95 -17.23
C GLU A 163 11.95 -10.01 -16.16
N TRP A 164 12.40 -11.20 -16.57
CA TRP A 164 12.77 -12.27 -15.64
C TRP A 164 13.89 -11.86 -14.70
N LYS A 165 14.93 -11.21 -15.20
CA LYS A 165 16.03 -10.73 -14.37
C LYS A 165 15.56 -9.74 -13.29
N LEU A 166 14.66 -8.81 -13.64
CA LEU A 166 14.09 -7.88 -12.67
C LEU A 166 13.22 -8.59 -11.62
N ALA A 167 12.54 -9.67 -12.01
CA ALA A 167 11.66 -10.40 -11.10
C ALA A 167 12.44 -11.29 -10.11
N ASP A 168 13.67 -11.66 -10.44
CA ASP A 168 14.58 -12.47 -9.61
C ASP A 168 15.39 -11.64 -8.59
N GLU A 169 15.45 -10.30 -8.73
CA GLU A 169 16.08 -9.35 -7.78
C GLU A 169 15.18 -9.07 -6.56
#